data_4840a41993cabcf6065077770521e64b
#
_entry.id   4840a41993cabcf6065077770521e64b
#
_cell.length_a   1.000
_cell.length_b   1.000
_cell.length_c   1.000
_cell.angle_alpha   90.00
_cell.angle_beta   90.00
_cell.angle_gamma   90.00
#
_symmetry.space_group_name_H-M   'P 1'
#
loop_
_entity.id
_entity.type
_entity.pdbx_description
1 polymer ?
#
loop_
_entity_poly.entity_id
_entity_poly.type
_entity_poly.pdbx_seq_one_letter_code
_entity_poly.pdbx_strand_id
1 'polypeptide(L)'
;MHKSCKILSCLYNYFIASKGYKIIQYKYEGDHPRLSGIVIDRKYYWYAKSSISRRLLRAEVTNYYHFLDDCDLVIAKHGIFKKIGDNFVKCLHIPRGSKPLNLCILPNGHMFFGEYFQNIGKDAVHIYGSFDYGETWCIVFTFKPGNINHIHGLFYDKFTGRIWVLTGDREKECIIGYTEDEFKSFHEVFRGGQEYRSCQLFFYTDFIVFATDSQYIQNEIKCFDRETLEIKILARIQGSAIKGGQSGNISFLSTTVEPSKVNTEKNAHIWLTKDGLHWEDVYSAPKDWWPSIFQFGTFEFPQYATPIKDRLYFSGRALKGLDGKTTFIEI
;
A
#
# COMPACT_ATOMS: atom_id res chain seq x y z
N MET A 1 -20.07 -11.03 -8.80
CA MET A 1 -18.86 -10.17 -8.86
C MET A 1 -19.31 -8.71 -8.85
N HIS A 2 -18.86 -7.92 -7.87
CA HIS A 2 -19.33 -6.52 -7.70
C HIS A 2 -18.53 -5.58 -8.59
N LYS A 3 -18.92 -5.46 -9.83
CA LYS A 3 -18.21 -4.74 -10.91
C LYS A 3 -18.02 -3.23 -10.68
N SER A 4 -18.66 -2.62 -9.67
CA SER A 4 -18.70 -1.15 -9.51
C SER A 4 -18.21 -0.65 -8.15
N CYS A 5 -17.46 -1.46 -7.41
CA CYS A 5 -16.86 -1.09 -6.13
C CYS A 5 -15.39 -1.55 -6.07
N LYS A 6 -14.62 -0.86 -5.25
CA LYS A 6 -13.23 -1.22 -4.96
C LYS A 6 -13.20 -2.03 -3.67
N ILE A 7 -12.69 -3.27 -3.75
CA ILE A 7 -12.48 -4.10 -2.57
C ILE A 7 -11.29 -3.54 -1.75
N LEU A 8 -11.48 -3.44 -0.44
CA LEU A 8 -10.48 -2.86 0.47
C LEU A 8 -9.91 -3.88 1.45
N SER A 9 -10.75 -4.85 1.90
CA SER A 9 -10.32 -5.88 2.83
C SER A 9 -11.13 -7.16 2.64
N CYS A 10 -10.43 -8.29 2.73
CA CYS A 10 -11.00 -9.64 2.76
C CYS A 10 -10.93 -10.17 4.19
N LEU A 11 -12.09 -10.37 4.82
CA LEU A 11 -12.25 -10.90 6.17
C LEU A 11 -12.83 -12.32 6.10
N TYR A 12 -12.90 -13.01 7.22
CA TYR A 12 -13.24 -14.44 7.25
C TYR A 12 -14.57 -14.78 6.52
N ASN A 13 -15.64 -14.04 6.82
CA ASN A 13 -16.99 -14.33 6.31
C ASN A 13 -17.52 -13.30 5.30
N TYR A 14 -16.79 -12.21 5.09
CA TYR A 14 -17.23 -11.11 4.26
C TYR A 14 -16.03 -10.30 3.75
N PHE A 15 -16.28 -9.45 2.79
CA PHE A 15 -15.30 -8.47 2.34
C PHE A 15 -15.85 -7.04 2.47
N ILE A 16 -14.94 -6.12 2.66
CA ILE A 16 -15.23 -4.69 2.71
C ILE A 16 -14.83 -4.06 1.38
N ALA A 17 -15.74 -3.28 0.85
CA ALA A 17 -15.50 -2.52 -0.38
C ALA A 17 -15.91 -1.05 -0.21
N SER A 18 -15.40 -0.20 -1.08
CA SER A 18 -15.81 1.21 -1.14
C SER A 18 -16.48 1.56 -2.46
N LYS A 19 -17.45 2.44 -2.37
CA LYS A 19 -18.02 3.18 -3.51
C LYS A 19 -17.95 4.67 -3.19
N GLY A 20 -16.91 5.33 -3.70
CA GLY A 20 -16.54 6.66 -3.21
C GLY A 20 -16.17 6.62 -1.73
N TYR A 21 -16.88 7.37 -0.90
CA TYR A 21 -16.70 7.43 0.56
C TYR A 21 -17.72 6.58 1.34
N LYS A 22 -18.51 5.76 0.67
CA LYS A 22 -19.35 4.74 1.29
C LYS A 22 -18.56 3.45 1.46
N ILE A 23 -18.55 2.91 2.66
CA ILE A 23 -17.95 1.61 3.01
C ILE A 23 -19.08 0.60 3.06
N ILE A 24 -18.95 -0.49 2.33
CA ILE A 24 -20.00 -1.47 2.12
C ILE A 24 -19.43 -2.86 2.45
N GLN A 25 -20.15 -3.59 3.26
CA GLN A 25 -19.86 -4.97 3.60
C GLN A 25 -20.65 -5.90 2.67
N TYR A 26 -19.96 -6.90 2.12
CA TYR A 26 -20.53 -7.96 1.29
C TYR A 26 -20.21 -9.32 1.91
N LYS A 27 -21.17 -10.21 2.01
CA LYS A 27 -20.91 -11.62 2.29
C LYS A 27 -20.33 -12.30 1.06
N TYR A 28 -19.48 -13.31 1.23
CA TYR A 28 -18.97 -14.11 0.12
C TYR A 28 -20.10 -14.89 -0.57
N GLU A 29 -21.07 -15.35 0.22
CA GLU A 29 -22.25 -16.00 -0.24
C GLU A 29 -23.48 -15.15 0.11
N GLY A 30 -24.23 -14.75 -0.91
CA GLY A 30 -25.45 -13.94 -0.77
C GLY A 30 -25.39 -12.56 -1.42
N ASP A 31 -26.55 -12.03 -1.78
CA ASP A 31 -26.68 -10.86 -2.67
C ASP A 31 -26.97 -9.53 -1.96
N HIS A 32 -27.03 -9.48 -0.65
CA HIS A 32 -27.45 -8.26 0.05
C HIS A 32 -26.25 -7.51 0.67
N PRO A 33 -25.75 -6.45 -0.02
CA PRO A 33 -24.75 -5.58 0.57
C PRO A 33 -25.32 -4.83 1.76
N ARG A 34 -24.54 -4.72 2.83
CA ARG A 34 -24.84 -3.90 4.00
C ARG A 34 -23.97 -2.67 4.01
N LEU A 35 -24.55 -1.49 4.19
CA LEU A 35 -23.78 -0.28 4.46
C LEU A 35 -23.04 -0.47 5.82
N SER A 36 -21.71 -0.44 5.79
CA SER A 36 -20.87 -0.54 6.99
C SER A 36 -20.57 0.82 7.59
N GLY A 37 -20.61 1.88 6.78
CA GLY A 37 -20.42 3.25 7.24
C GLY A 37 -20.12 4.23 6.12
N ILE A 38 -20.04 5.50 6.49
CA ILE A 38 -19.71 6.61 5.59
C ILE A 38 -18.51 7.35 6.15
N VAL A 39 -17.52 7.60 5.30
CA VAL A 39 -16.37 8.44 5.67
C VAL A 39 -16.82 9.90 5.69
N ILE A 40 -16.79 10.50 6.88
CA ILE A 40 -17.28 11.86 7.11
C ILE A 40 -16.19 12.87 6.71
N ASP A 41 -16.24 13.29 5.47
CA ASP A 41 -15.46 14.42 4.96
C ASP A 41 -16.32 15.24 4.00
N ARG A 42 -16.86 16.36 4.47
CA ARG A 42 -17.79 17.20 3.73
C ARG A 42 -17.26 17.64 2.38
N LYS A 43 -15.95 17.94 2.30
CA LYS A 43 -15.30 18.44 1.10
C LYS A 43 -15.14 17.34 0.03
N TYR A 44 -14.59 16.18 0.41
CA TYR A 44 -14.22 15.14 -0.53
C TYR A 44 -15.31 14.12 -0.81
N TYR A 45 -16.34 14.02 0.04
CA TYR A 45 -17.49 13.14 -0.17
C TYR A 45 -18.17 13.35 -1.52
N TRP A 46 -18.40 14.61 -1.93
CA TRP A 46 -19.03 14.93 -3.20
C TRP A 46 -18.13 14.64 -4.40
N TYR A 47 -16.83 14.93 -4.28
CA TYR A 47 -15.85 14.64 -5.34
C TYR A 47 -15.66 13.13 -5.55
N ALA A 48 -15.85 12.30 -4.54
CA ALA A 48 -15.74 10.85 -4.64
C ALA A 48 -16.90 10.18 -5.41
N LYS A 49 -18.01 10.90 -5.69
CA LYS A 49 -19.17 10.35 -6.39
C LYS A 49 -18.97 10.21 -7.90
N SER A 50 -18.25 11.11 -8.52
CA SER A 50 -17.93 11.08 -9.95
C SER A 50 -16.59 10.42 -10.20
N SER A 51 -16.49 9.57 -11.22
CA SER A 51 -15.20 8.96 -11.62
C SER A 51 -14.18 10.02 -12.04
N ILE A 52 -14.63 11.09 -12.70
CA ILE A 52 -13.79 12.19 -13.18
C ILE A 52 -13.21 12.96 -12.00
N SER A 53 -14.07 13.49 -11.11
CA SER A 53 -13.61 14.28 -9.95
C SER A 53 -12.82 13.42 -8.95
N ARG A 54 -13.18 12.14 -8.76
CA ARG A 54 -12.43 11.19 -7.97
C ARG A 54 -10.98 11.05 -8.48
N ARG A 55 -10.79 10.92 -9.78
CA ARG A 55 -9.45 10.79 -10.39
C ARG A 55 -8.65 12.08 -10.34
N LEU A 56 -9.25 13.21 -10.73
CA LEU A 56 -8.60 14.52 -10.71
C LEU A 56 -8.15 14.92 -9.31
N LEU A 57 -9.01 14.73 -8.33
CA LEU A 57 -8.76 15.16 -6.96
C LEU A 57 -8.19 14.03 -6.07
N ARG A 58 -8.05 12.81 -6.61
CA ARG A 58 -7.64 11.61 -5.85
C ARG A 58 -8.50 11.39 -4.60
N ALA A 59 -9.80 11.72 -4.71
CA ALA A 59 -10.77 11.63 -3.62
C ALA A 59 -11.35 10.22 -3.53
N GLU A 60 -10.64 9.31 -2.87
CA GLU A 60 -11.04 7.92 -2.70
C GLU A 60 -10.56 7.37 -1.36
N VAL A 61 -11.26 6.35 -0.87
CA VAL A 61 -10.76 5.50 0.22
C VAL A 61 -9.73 4.56 -0.39
N THR A 62 -8.53 4.54 0.18
CA THR A 62 -7.42 3.75 -0.36
C THR A 62 -7.15 2.48 0.39
N ASN A 63 -7.29 2.50 1.71
CA ASN A 63 -7.00 1.38 2.58
C ASN A 63 -8.09 1.27 3.64
N TYR A 64 -8.36 0.04 4.06
CA TYR A 64 -9.18 -0.31 5.20
C TYR A 64 -8.41 -1.29 6.07
N TYR A 65 -8.35 -1.01 7.35
CA TYR A 65 -7.69 -1.83 8.35
C TYR A 65 -8.72 -2.24 9.39
N HIS A 66 -8.81 -3.54 9.62
CA HIS A 66 -9.57 -4.14 10.68
C HIS A 66 -8.60 -4.67 11.73
N PHE A 67 -8.71 -4.18 12.93
CA PHE A 67 -7.86 -4.57 14.05
C PHE A 67 -8.73 -4.67 15.30
N LEU A 68 -8.77 -5.84 15.92
CA LEU A 68 -9.71 -6.18 16.98
C LEU A 68 -11.19 -6.03 16.53
N ASP A 69 -12.12 -6.55 17.30
CA ASP A 69 -13.53 -6.62 16.91
C ASP A 69 -14.21 -5.24 16.68
N ASP A 70 -13.65 -4.16 17.24
CA ASP A 70 -14.24 -2.83 17.21
C ASP A 70 -13.32 -1.71 16.66
N CYS A 71 -12.14 -2.03 16.15
CA CYS A 71 -11.22 -1.02 15.64
C CYS A 71 -11.07 -1.11 14.11
N ASP A 72 -11.92 -0.37 13.41
CA ASP A 72 -11.85 -0.20 11.96
C ASP A 72 -11.29 1.18 11.62
N LEU A 73 -10.27 1.21 10.77
CA LEU A 73 -9.65 2.43 10.27
C LEU A 73 -9.68 2.47 8.74
N VAL A 74 -9.85 3.65 8.18
CA VAL A 74 -9.68 3.89 6.74
C VAL A 74 -8.73 5.06 6.49
N ILE A 75 -7.95 4.92 5.41
CA ILE A 75 -7.17 6.03 4.87
C ILE A 75 -7.95 6.60 3.69
N ALA A 76 -8.23 7.89 3.74
CA ALA A 76 -8.77 8.65 2.63
C ALA A 76 -7.99 9.96 2.48
N LYS A 77 -8.37 10.78 1.52
CA LYS A 77 -7.64 12.02 1.23
C LYS A 77 -7.54 12.93 2.46
N HIS A 78 -6.31 13.29 2.82
CA HIS A 78 -5.95 14.15 3.96
C HIS A 78 -6.41 13.65 5.33
N GLY A 79 -6.61 12.34 5.50
CA GLY A 79 -6.98 11.85 6.83
C GLY A 79 -6.90 10.35 7.02
N ILE A 80 -6.73 9.99 8.29
CA ILE A 80 -7.05 8.69 8.84
C ILE A 80 -8.38 8.86 9.58
N PHE A 81 -9.30 7.92 9.37
CA PHE A 81 -10.65 7.96 9.92
C PHE A 81 -10.90 6.66 10.66
N LYS A 82 -11.43 6.78 11.88
CA LYS A 82 -11.80 5.67 12.76
C LYS A 82 -13.31 5.47 12.74
N LYS A 83 -13.77 4.24 12.77
CA LYS A 83 -15.19 3.91 12.86
C LYS A 83 -15.74 4.26 14.23
N ILE A 84 -16.80 5.05 14.27
CA ILE A 84 -17.56 5.41 15.46
C ILE A 84 -19.02 5.24 15.10
N GLY A 85 -19.67 4.21 15.67
CA GLY A 85 -21.02 3.83 15.27
C GLY A 85 -21.11 3.49 13.78
N ASP A 86 -22.02 4.13 13.07
CA ASP A 86 -22.25 3.92 11.63
C ASP A 86 -21.40 4.83 10.72
N ASN A 87 -20.39 5.52 11.24
CA ASN A 87 -19.58 6.45 10.47
C ASN A 87 -18.10 6.30 10.72
N PHE A 88 -17.29 6.71 9.73
CA PHE A 88 -15.85 6.88 9.88
C PHE A 88 -15.54 8.36 10.09
N VAL A 89 -15.12 8.69 11.31
CA VAL A 89 -14.80 10.06 11.74
C VAL A 89 -13.31 10.28 11.70
N LYS A 90 -12.89 11.47 11.28
CA LYS A 90 -11.46 11.79 11.14
C LYS A 90 -10.81 11.85 12.53
N CYS A 91 -9.87 10.94 12.80
CA CYS A 91 -9.04 10.92 14.00
C CYS A 91 -7.67 11.59 13.78
N LEU A 92 -7.23 11.68 12.51
CA LEU A 92 -6.02 12.43 12.18
C LEU A 92 -6.17 13.20 10.88
N HIS A 93 -5.84 14.48 10.88
CA HIS A 93 -5.55 15.22 9.65
C HIS A 93 -4.09 14.99 9.27
N ILE A 94 -3.83 14.51 8.05
CA ILE A 94 -2.44 14.27 7.58
C ILE A 94 -1.73 15.62 7.47
N PRO A 95 -0.63 15.84 8.22
CA PRO A 95 0.01 17.16 8.28
C PRO A 95 0.60 17.60 6.96
N ARG A 96 1.29 16.68 6.26
CA ARG A 96 1.95 16.95 4.98
C ARG A 96 1.62 15.86 3.95
N GLY A 97 1.44 16.26 2.69
CA GLY A 97 1.01 15.37 1.62
C GLY A 97 -0.49 15.09 1.64
N SER A 98 -0.92 14.12 0.87
CA SER A 98 -2.36 13.79 0.77
C SER A 98 -2.75 12.56 1.59
N LYS A 99 -1.85 11.62 1.78
CA LYS A 99 -2.02 10.39 2.57
C LYS A 99 -0.71 9.60 2.62
N PRO A 100 -0.47 8.79 3.66
CA PRO A 100 0.59 7.80 3.64
C PRO A 100 0.28 6.69 2.62
N LEU A 101 1.29 5.93 2.22
CA LEU A 101 1.08 4.79 1.32
C LEU A 101 0.47 3.60 2.05
N ASN A 102 0.82 3.42 3.32
CA ASN A 102 0.24 2.39 4.21
C ASN A 102 0.23 2.85 5.68
N LEU A 103 -0.45 2.07 6.50
CA LEU A 103 -0.41 2.11 7.96
C LEU A 103 0.15 0.76 8.43
N CYS A 104 1.18 0.80 9.26
CA CYS A 104 1.74 -0.37 9.93
C CYS A 104 1.05 -0.52 11.28
N ILE A 105 0.41 -1.66 11.52
CA ILE A 105 -0.28 -1.98 12.78
C ILE A 105 0.42 -3.17 13.40
N LEU A 106 0.83 -3.02 14.66
CA LEU A 106 1.47 -4.08 15.43
C LEU A 106 0.43 -4.96 16.15
N PRO A 107 0.81 -6.19 16.57
CA PRO A 107 -0.09 -7.07 17.33
C PRO A 107 -0.59 -6.48 18.66
N ASN A 108 0.17 -5.55 19.27
CA ASN A 108 -0.24 -4.83 20.49
C ASN A 108 -1.20 -3.64 20.21
N GLY A 109 -1.51 -3.37 18.94
CA GLY A 109 -2.38 -2.25 18.54
C GLY A 109 -1.68 -0.92 18.33
N HIS A 110 -0.37 -0.83 18.56
CA HIS A 110 0.39 0.35 18.18
C HIS A 110 0.42 0.51 16.66
N MET A 111 0.32 1.72 16.18
CA MET A 111 0.17 2.03 14.77
C MET A 111 1.18 3.08 14.33
N PHE A 112 1.73 2.89 13.14
CA PHE A 112 2.74 3.82 12.62
C PHE A 112 2.51 4.12 11.15
N PHE A 113 2.79 5.37 10.74
CA PHE A 113 2.87 5.73 9.32
C PHE A 113 3.98 6.75 9.07
N GLY A 114 4.52 6.73 7.86
CA GLY A 114 5.49 7.70 7.40
C GLY A 114 4.89 8.78 6.51
N GLU A 115 5.45 9.98 6.55
CA GLU A 115 5.06 11.06 5.65
C GLU A 115 5.43 10.73 4.21
N TYR A 116 4.43 10.91 3.32
CA TYR A 116 4.57 10.77 1.88
C TYR A 116 4.09 12.03 1.17
N PHE A 117 5.05 12.87 0.77
CA PHE A 117 4.78 14.14 0.09
C PHE A 117 5.95 14.52 -0.83
N GLN A 118 5.72 15.46 -1.73
CA GLN A 118 6.77 15.97 -2.59
C GLN A 118 7.66 16.96 -1.81
N ASN A 119 8.80 16.51 -1.33
CA ASN A 119 9.70 17.24 -0.46
C ASN A 119 10.75 18.04 -1.25
N ILE A 120 10.30 19.06 -1.98
CA ILE A 120 11.19 19.91 -2.80
C ILE A 120 12.21 20.65 -1.93
N GLY A 121 11.80 21.11 -0.75
CA GLY A 121 12.64 21.87 0.20
C GLY A 121 13.63 21.00 0.96
N LYS A 122 13.57 19.66 0.81
CA LYS A 122 14.39 18.74 1.59
C LYS A 122 14.25 18.91 3.10
N ASP A 123 13.04 19.22 3.53
CA ASP A 123 12.69 19.34 4.94
C ASP A 123 12.84 18.01 5.68
N ALA A 124 12.84 18.06 7.01
CA ALA A 124 12.77 16.87 7.85
C ALA A 124 11.51 16.05 7.53
N VAL A 125 11.62 14.71 7.59
CA VAL A 125 10.51 13.79 7.32
C VAL A 125 10.20 12.99 8.57
N HIS A 126 8.93 12.90 8.94
CA HIS A 126 8.49 12.32 10.21
C HIS A 126 7.80 10.97 10.04
N ILE A 127 7.98 10.13 11.06
CA ILE A 127 7.15 8.97 11.34
C ILE A 127 6.24 9.34 12.51
N TYR A 128 4.95 9.10 12.33
CA TYR A 128 3.92 9.27 13.35
C TYR A 128 3.55 7.92 13.95
N GLY A 129 3.34 7.91 15.26
CA GLY A 129 2.86 6.75 16.00
C GLY A 129 1.60 7.07 16.79
N SER A 130 0.77 6.06 16.97
CA SER A 130 -0.37 6.02 17.88
C SER A 130 -0.25 4.81 18.77
N PHE A 131 -0.47 5.00 20.09
CA PHE A 131 -0.36 3.97 21.12
C PHE A 131 -1.70 3.67 21.80
N ASP A 132 -2.79 4.22 21.26
CA ASP A 132 -4.17 4.19 21.78
C ASP A 132 -5.17 3.85 20.68
N TYR A 133 -4.82 2.92 19.81
CA TYR A 133 -5.69 2.44 18.72
C TYR A 133 -6.16 3.55 17.76
N GLY A 134 -5.28 4.52 17.47
CA GLY A 134 -5.55 5.58 16.51
C GLY A 134 -6.32 6.78 17.06
N GLU A 135 -6.50 6.89 18.38
CA GLU A 135 -7.17 8.08 19.00
C GLU A 135 -6.26 9.29 18.94
N THR A 136 -5.02 9.14 19.37
CA THR A 136 -4.03 10.23 19.35
C THR A 136 -2.79 9.84 18.57
N TRP A 137 -2.09 10.81 17.99
CA TRP A 137 -0.93 10.64 17.14
C TRP A 137 0.16 11.62 17.52
N CYS A 138 1.41 11.14 17.61
CA CYS A 138 2.58 11.96 17.86
C CYS A 138 3.73 11.59 16.91
N ILE A 139 4.71 12.49 16.75
CA ILE A 139 5.94 12.18 16.04
C ILE A 139 6.80 11.27 16.92
N VAL A 140 7.16 10.10 16.41
CA VAL A 140 8.01 9.12 17.10
C VAL A 140 9.41 9.08 16.56
N PHE A 141 9.61 9.50 15.29
CA PHE A 141 10.94 9.57 14.68
C PHE A 141 11.01 10.68 13.63
N THR A 142 12.22 11.23 13.44
CA THR A 142 12.47 12.29 12.47
C THR A 142 13.76 12.02 11.70
N PHE A 143 13.65 11.82 10.41
CA PHE A 143 14.77 11.92 9.49
C PHE A 143 15.18 13.39 9.33
N LYS A 144 16.47 13.70 9.51
CA LYS A 144 16.98 15.08 9.39
C LYS A 144 16.76 15.66 7.99
N PRO A 145 16.68 16.99 7.85
CA PRO A 145 16.61 17.65 6.56
C PRO A 145 17.69 17.16 5.59
N GLY A 146 17.30 16.89 4.35
CA GLY A 146 18.19 16.38 3.30
C GLY A 146 18.48 14.89 3.34
N ASN A 147 18.04 14.16 4.36
CA ASN A 147 18.36 12.75 4.55
C ASN A 147 17.57 11.84 3.59
N ILE A 148 16.27 12.10 3.47
CA ILE A 148 15.36 11.38 2.58
C ILE A 148 14.35 12.35 1.94
N ASN A 149 13.69 11.91 0.85
CA ASN A 149 12.61 12.68 0.24
C ASN A 149 11.28 12.46 0.98
N HIS A 150 10.91 11.21 1.15
CA HIS A 150 9.71 10.78 1.87
C HIS A 150 9.80 9.27 2.21
N ILE A 151 8.81 8.77 2.92
CA ILE A 151 8.72 7.37 3.33
C ILE A 151 7.78 6.63 2.39
N HIS A 152 8.27 5.54 1.80
CA HIS A 152 7.49 4.67 0.91
C HIS A 152 6.62 3.66 1.65
N GLY A 153 6.97 3.29 2.86
CA GLY A 153 6.16 2.39 3.67
C GLY A 153 6.83 1.94 4.95
N LEU A 154 5.99 1.46 5.87
CA LEU A 154 6.39 0.80 7.10
C LEU A 154 5.74 -0.58 7.14
N PHE A 155 6.52 -1.61 7.48
CA PHE A 155 6.09 -3.01 7.40
C PHE A 155 6.49 -3.77 8.65
N TYR A 156 5.53 -4.39 9.32
CA TYR A 156 5.79 -5.24 10.46
C TYR A 156 6.24 -6.63 10.03
N ASP A 157 7.38 -7.04 10.50
CA ASP A 157 7.95 -8.37 10.30
C ASP A 157 7.58 -9.27 11.48
N LYS A 158 6.62 -10.15 11.27
CA LYS A 158 6.11 -11.07 12.30
C LYS A 158 7.14 -12.09 12.80
N PHE A 159 8.23 -12.33 12.06
CA PHE A 159 9.25 -13.32 12.43
C PHE A 159 10.27 -12.74 13.42
N THR A 160 10.54 -11.44 13.33
CA THR A 160 11.56 -10.77 14.16
C THR A 160 10.98 -9.70 15.09
N GLY A 161 9.72 -9.30 14.91
CA GLY A 161 9.11 -8.17 15.62
C GLY A 161 9.57 -6.79 15.13
N ARG A 162 10.42 -6.72 14.10
CA ARG A 162 10.94 -5.47 13.55
C ARG A 162 9.90 -4.71 12.76
N ILE A 163 9.99 -3.39 12.77
CA ILE A 163 9.27 -2.52 11.84
C ILE A 163 10.26 -2.06 10.78
N TRP A 164 10.09 -2.51 9.57
CA TRP A 164 10.90 -2.12 8.42
C TRP A 164 10.38 -0.83 7.81
N VAL A 165 11.31 0.02 7.35
CA VAL A 165 11.05 1.32 6.74
C VAL A 165 11.70 1.35 5.37
N LEU A 166 10.92 1.77 4.36
CA LEU A 166 11.37 2.00 3.00
C LEU A 166 11.29 3.49 2.68
N THR A 167 12.33 4.03 2.04
CA THR A 167 12.38 5.43 1.63
C THR A 167 12.86 5.58 0.19
N GLY A 168 12.71 6.73 -0.43
CA GLY A 168 13.16 7.10 -1.78
C GLY A 168 13.02 8.61 -1.99
N ASP A 169 13.28 9.16 -3.14
CA ASP A 169 13.30 8.73 -4.56
C ASP A 169 14.69 8.74 -5.21
N ARG A 170 15.63 9.58 -4.72
CA ARG A 170 16.97 9.74 -5.28
C ARG A 170 17.92 8.75 -4.66
N GLU A 171 19.02 8.45 -5.34
CA GLU A 171 19.95 7.40 -4.92
C GLU A 171 20.31 7.42 -3.43
N LYS A 172 20.82 8.53 -2.92
CA LYS A 172 21.23 8.65 -1.50
C LYS A 172 20.05 8.61 -0.50
N GLU A 173 18.84 8.70 -0.99
CA GLU A 173 17.60 8.74 -0.21
C GLU A 173 16.89 7.39 -0.12
N CYS A 174 17.34 6.41 -0.94
CA CYS A 174 16.79 5.06 -0.94
C CYS A 174 17.39 4.28 0.24
N ILE A 175 16.56 3.96 1.23
CA ILE A 175 16.95 3.21 2.42
C ILE A 175 15.98 2.03 2.59
N ILE A 176 16.54 0.88 2.91
CA ILE A 176 15.85 -0.24 3.54
C ILE A 176 16.46 -0.37 4.93
N GLY A 177 15.68 -0.12 5.97
CA GLY A 177 16.13 -0.16 7.36
C GLY A 177 15.02 -0.59 8.30
N TYR A 178 15.32 -0.74 9.58
CA TYR A 178 14.35 -1.19 10.57
C TYR A 178 14.54 -0.56 11.95
N THR A 179 13.53 -0.69 12.78
CA THR A 179 13.57 -0.46 14.22
C THR A 179 13.11 -1.72 14.97
N GLU A 180 13.66 -1.96 16.17
CA GLU A 180 13.25 -3.05 17.07
C GLU A 180 12.53 -2.52 18.31
N ASP A 181 12.51 -1.20 18.51
CA ASP A 181 12.11 -0.53 19.74
C ASP A 181 11.11 0.61 19.50
N GLU A 182 10.26 0.43 18.46
CA GLU A 182 9.22 1.39 18.10
C GLU A 182 9.75 2.81 17.85
N PHE A 183 10.88 2.90 17.13
CA PHE A 183 11.53 4.15 16.70
C PHE A 183 12.32 4.92 17.77
N LYS A 184 12.71 4.30 18.90
CA LYS A 184 13.74 4.88 19.79
C LYS A 184 15.11 4.83 19.11
N SER A 185 15.37 3.80 18.29
CA SER A 185 16.52 3.67 17.41
C SER A 185 16.11 3.30 15.98
N PHE A 186 17.00 3.55 15.01
CA PHE A 186 16.79 3.17 13.61
C PHE A 186 18.09 2.62 13.01
N HIS A 187 18.00 1.46 12.36
CA HIS A 187 19.12 0.75 11.76
C HIS A 187 18.97 0.72 10.25
N GLU A 188 19.92 1.33 9.55
CA GLU A 188 20.01 1.25 8.09
C GLU A 188 20.68 -0.08 7.71
N VAL A 189 20.02 -0.88 6.87
CA VAL A 189 20.56 -2.13 6.32
C VAL A 189 21.17 -1.88 4.95
N PHE A 190 20.40 -1.24 4.08
CA PHE A 190 20.87 -0.82 2.76
C PHE A 190 20.59 0.65 2.55
N ARG A 191 21.54 1.35 1.96
CA ARG A 191 21.41 2.75 1.60
C ARG A 191 22.07 3.06 0.27
N GLY A 192 21.45 3.92 -0.51
CA GLY A 192 21.94 4.41 -1.79
C GLY A 192 21.54 3.50 -2.94
N GLY A 193 21.62 4.01 -4.17
CA GLY A 193 21.26 3.29 -5.37
C GLY A 193 19.75 3.09 -5.59
N GLN A 194 19.35 3.11 -6.86
CA GLN A 194 17.96 2.84 -7.25
C GLN A 194 17.58 1.37 -7.04
N GLU A 195 18.56 0.48 -6.90
CA GLU A 195 18.38 -0.93 -6.59
C GLU A 195 17.75 -1.21 -5.22
N TYR A 196 17.77 -0.23 -4.31
CA TYR A 196 17.13 -0.29 -2.98
C TYR A 196 15.84 0.54 -2.91
N ARG A 197 15.49 1.29 -3.96
CA ARG A 197 14.24 2.03 -4.01
C ARG A 197 13.09 1.05 -4.14
N SER A 198 12.29 0.92 -3.09
CA SER A 198 11.17 -0.03 -3.00
C SER A 198 9.97 0.57 -2.29
N CYS A 199 8.79 0.02 -2.58
CA CYS A 199 7.52 0.36 -1.92
C CYS A 199 6.88 -0.84 -1.23
N GLN A 200 7.45 -2.05 -1.35
CA GLN A 200 6.87 -3.28 -0.80
C GLN A 200 7.96 -4.19 -0.23
N LEU A 201 7.64 -4.81 0.92
CA LEU A 201 8.41 -5.92 1.52
C LEU A 201 7.50 -7.12 1.76
N PHE A 202 8.06 -8.32 1.56
CA PHE A 202 7.40 -9.58 1.84
C PHE A 202 8.33 -10.44 2.72
N PHE A 203 7.78 -10.95 3.82
CA PHE A 203 8.58 -11.57 4.88
C PHE A 203 8.44 -13.09 4.85
N TYR A 204 9.59 -13.76 4.85
CA TYR A 204 9.75 -15.20 4.98
C TYR A 204 10.71 -15.50 6.14
N THR A 205 10.76 -16.74 6.61
CA THR A 205 11.56 -17.10 7.78
C THR A 205 13.03 -16.72 7.61
N ASP A 206 13.62 -17.05 6.47
CA ASP A 206 15.07 -16.93 6.26
C ASP A 206 15.46 -15.74 5.38
N PHE A 207 14.50 -15.14 4.66
CA PHE A 207 14.78 -14.06 3.72
C PHE A 207 13.64 -13.04 3.67
N ILE A 208 13.94 -11.88 3.11
CA ILE A 208 12.98 -10.80 2.83
C ILE A 208 13.00 -10.52 1.35
N VAL A 209 11.82 -10.44 0.73
CA VAL A 209 11.67 -10.07 -0.68
C VAL A 209 11.24 -8.63 -0.80
N PHE A 210 11.79 -7.93 -1.78
CA PHE A 210 11.40 -6.58 -2.16
C PHE A 210 11.38 -6.42 -3.67
N ALA A 211 10.61 -5.46 -4.16
CA ALA A 211 10.58 -5.15 -5.59
C ALA A 211 10.92 -3.68 -5.81
N THR A 212 11.72 -3.40 -6.84
CA THR A 212 12.18 -2.05 -7.10
C THR A 212 11.08 -1.17 -7.71
N ASP A 213 11.15 0.12 -7.38
CA ASP A 213 10.27 1.19 -7.87
C ASP A 213 11.12 2.27 -8.54
N SER A 214 11.76 1.95 -9.67
CA SER A 214 12.69 2.86 -10.32
C SER A 214 12.21 3.31 -11.70
N GLN A 215 12.46 4.59 -12.00
CA GLN A 215 12.31 5.18 -13.32
C GLN A 215 13.65 5.24 -14.09
N TYR A 216 14.74 4.77 -13.48
CA TYR A 216 16.10 4.96 -13.97
C TYR A 216 16.82 3.67 -14.33
N ILE A 217 16.50 2.57 -13.66
CA ILE A 217 17.07 1.24 -13.90
C ILE A 217 15.97 0.22 -14.16
N GLN A 218 16.34 -0.94 -14.72
CA GLN A 218 15.46 -2.09 -14.86
C GLN A 218 14.89 -2.48 -13.51
N ASN A 219 13.57 -2.59 -13.44
CA ASN A 219 12.90 -3.02 -12.21
C ASN A 219 12.97 -4.54 -12.04
N GLU A 220 13.16 -4.95 -10.79
CA GLU A 220 13.43 -6.34 -10.42
C GLU A 220 12.72 -6.70 -9.11
N ILE A 221 12.35 -7.96 -8.98
CA ILE A 221 12.02 -8.60 -7.71
C ILE A 221 13.29 -9.22 -7.18
N LYS A 222 13.65 -8.91 -5.95
CA LYS A 222 14.88 -9.35 -5.28
C LYS A 222 14.55 -9.93 -3.91
N CYS A 223 15.43 -10.77 -3.41
CA CYS A 223 15.44 -11.14 -2.00
C CYS A 223 16.80 -10.89 -1.38
N PHE A 224 16.84 -10.71 -0.09
CA PHE A 224 18.07 -10.78 0.69
C PHE A 224 17.92 -11.76 1.86
N ASP A 225 18.98 -12.47 2.11
CA ASP A 225 19.11 -13.37 3.26
C ASP A 225 19.16 -12.55 4.56
N ARG A 226 18.50 -13.01 5.61
CA ARG A 226 18.38 -12.24 6.88
C ARG A 226 19.67 -12.17 7.68
N GLU A 227 20.54 -13.16 7.55
CA GLU A 227 21.79 -13.26 8.31
C GLU A 227 22.96 -12.67 7.52
N THR A 228 23.11 -13.09 6.27
CA THR A 228 24.26 -12.70 5.43
C THR A 228 24.05 -11.39 4.69
N LEU A 229 22.80 -10.93 4.53
CA LEU A 229 22.37 -9.79 3.73
C LEU A 229 22.72 -9.93 2.22
N GLU A 230 23.06 -11.14 1.77
CA GLU A 230 23.32 -11.40 0.36
C GLU A 230 22.04 -11.21 -0.45
N ILE A 231 22.14 -10.43 -1.54
CA ILE A 231 21.00 -10.11 -2.41
C ILE A 231 21.01 -11.02 -3.63
N LYS A 232 19.82 -11.55 -3.98
CA LYS A 232 19.57 -12.32 -5.21
C LYS A 232 18.44 -11.70 -6.01
N ILE A 233 18.61 -11.65 -7.34
CA ILE A 233 17.55 -11.26 -8.27
C ILE A 233 16.68 -12.50 -8.54
N LEU A 234 15.38 -12.38 -8.33
CA LEU A 234 14.40 -13.44 -8.56
C LEU A 234 13.72 -13.30 -9.91
N ALA A 235 13.36 -12.07 -10.29
CA ALA A 235 12.73 -11.80 -11.59
C ALA A 235 12.98 -10.36 -12.05
N ARG A 236 12.95 -10.14 -13.37
CA ARG A 236 12.88 -8.81 -13.98
C ARG A 236 11.43 -8.49 -14.29
N ILE A 237 10.98 -7.28 -13.94
CA ILE A 237 9.58 -6.86 -14.10
C ILE A 237 9.45 -5.64 -14.99
N GLN A 238 8.27 -5.43 -15.56
CA GLN A 238 8.00 -4.50 -16.66
C GLN A 238 7.93 -3.04 -16.23
N GLY A 239 7.91 -2.73 -14.93
CA GLY A 239 7.79 -1.36 -14.42
C GLY A 239 7.87 -1.29 -12.90
N SER A 240 7.73 -0.10 -12.36
CA SER A 240 7.77 0.20 -10.93
C SER A 240 6.76 -0.62 -10.12
N ALA A 241 7.18 -1.24 -9.01
CA ALA A 241 6.34 -2.04 -8.13
C ALA A 241 5.91 -1.24 -6.91
N ILE A 242 4.75 -0.56 -7.00
CA ILE A 242 4.27 0.32 -5.92
C ILE A 242 3.24 -0.37 -5.03
N LYS A 243 2.46 -1.30 -5.56
CA LYS A 243 1.37 -1.97 -4.86
C LYS A 243 1.63 -3.46 -4.73
N GLY A 244 1.30 -4.01 -3.58
CA GLY A 244 1.44 -5.44 -3.31
C GLY A 244 0.85 -5.80 -1.95
N GLY A 245 0.99 -7.05 -1.60
CA GLY A 245 0.58 -7.60 -0.31
C GLY A 245 1.06 -9.02 -0.12
N GLN A 246 0.91 -9.50 1.09
CA GLN A 246 1.23 -10.87 1.47
C GLN A 246 0.12 -11.46 2.33
N SER A 247 -0.22 -12.70 2.09
CA SER A 247 -1.19 -13.45 2.87
C SER A 247 -0.71 -14.90 3.04
N GLY A 248 -0.24 -15.23 4.23
CA GLY A 248 0.49 -16.48 4.47
C GLY A 248 1.81 -16.50 3.69
N ASN A 249 2.02 -17.55 2.89
CA ASN A 249 3.19 -17.68 2.02
C ASN A 249 2.98 -17.06 0.62
N ILE A 250 1.74 -16.68 0.30
CA ILE A 250 1.42 -16.08 -1.00
C ILE A 250 1.75 -14.59 -0.94
N SER A 251 2.64 -14.15 -1.82
CA SER A 251 2.94 -12.74 -2.03
C SER A 251 2.58 -12.33 -3.45
N PHE A 252 2.16 -11.10 -3.62
CA PHE A 252 1.73 -10.56 -4.89
C PHE A 252 2.06 -9.07 -4.99
N LEU A 253 2.32 -8.61 -6.19
CA LEU A 253 2.56 -7.20 -6.48
C LEU A 253 2.00 -6.79 -7.84
N SER A 254 1.83 -5.49 -8.02
CA SER A 254 1.48 -4.88 -9.30
C SER A 254 2.61 -4.02 -9.80
N THR A 255 2.96 -4.19 -11.07
CA THR A 255 3.70 -3.16 -11.78
C THR A 255 2.79 -1.97 -12.06
N THR A 256 3.39 -0.79 -12.25
CA THR A 256 2.69 0.46 -12.52
C THR A 256 3.09 0.99 -13.89
N VAL A 257 2.11 1.39 -14.70
CA VAL A 257 2.37 2.04 -16.00
C VAL A 257 2.76 3.49 -15.75
N GLU A 258 4.03 3.67 -15.44
CA GLU A 258 4.69 4.97 -15.23
C GLU A 258 5.79 5.14 -16.28
N PRO A 259 5.47 5.77 -17.45
CA PRO A 259 6.40 5.81 -18.57
C PRO A 259 7.71 6.52 -18.22
N SER A 260 8.82 5.86 -18.51
CA SER A 260 10.18 6.40 -18.38
C SER A 260 11.07 5.82 -19.48
N LYS A 261 12.38 6.11 -19.45
CA LYS A 261 13.33 5.52 -20.39
C LYS A 261 13.45 4.00 -20.25
N VAL A 262 13.21 3.47 -19.05
CA VAL A 262 13.33 2.03 -18.75
C VAL A 262 11.96 1.35 -18.59
N ASN A 263 10.91 2.10 -18.22
CA ASN A 263 9.56 1.60 -18.09
C ASN A 263 8.76 1.95 -19.35
N THR A 264 8.87 1.12 -20.38
CA THR A 264 8.23 1.36 -21.69
C THR A 264 6.93 0.58 -21.89
N GLU A 265 6.63 -0.36 -21.00
CA GLU A 265 5.44 -1.20 -21.06
C GLU A 265 4.18 -0.37 -20.81
N LYS A 266 3.11 -0.68 -21.57
CA LYS A 266 1.82 0.02 -21.50
C LYS A 266 0.76 -0.73 -20.68
N ASN A 267 1.09 -1.94 -20.25
CA ASN A 267 0.28 -2.77 -19.36
C ASN A 267 0.81 -2.73 -17.94
N ALA A 268 -0.10 -2.73 -16.97
CA ALA A 268 0.23 -3.14 -15.61
C ALA A 268 0.14 -4.65 -15.51
N HIS A 269 1.02 -5.26 -14.74
CA HIS A 269 1.12 -6.71 -14.55
C HIS A 269 0.91 -7.08 -13.09
N ILE A 270 0.32 -8.23 -12.83
CA ILE A 270 0.26 -8.84 -11.49
C ILE A 270 1.27 -9.98 -11.47
N TRP A 271 2.23 -9.86 -10.57
CA TRP A 271 3.19 -10.91 -10.26
C TRP A 271 2.80 -11.58 -8.94
N LEU A 272 2.90 -12.90 -8.89
CA LEU A 272 2.51 -13.73 -7.75
C LEU A 272 3.54 -14.81 -7.47
N THR A 273 3.70 -15.15 -6.20
CA THR A 273 4.50 -16.29 -5.73
C THR A 273 3.78 -17.02 -4.61
N LYS A 274 4.02 -18.33 -4.47
CA LYS A 274 3.52 -19.17 -3.38
C LYS A 274 4.60 -19.54 -2.36
N ASP A 275 5.86 -19.26 -2.65
CA ASP A 275 7.02 -19.61 -1.83
C ASP A 275 8.00 -18.45 -1.59
N GLY A 276 7.76 -17.30 -2.22
CA GLY A 276 8.63 -16.13 -2.17
C GLY A 276 9.79 -16.12 -3.14
N LEU A 277 10.13 -17.25 -3.75
CA LEU A 277 11.30 -17.41 -4.62
C LEU A 277 10.93 -17.52 -6.09
N HIS A 278 9.84 -18.23 -6.41
CA HIS A 278 9.37 -18.41 -7.78
C HIS A 278 8.22 -17.46 -8.07
N TRP A 279 8.47 -16.45 -8.90
CA TRP A 279 7.51 -15.40 -9.23
C TRP A 279 6.99 -15.57 -10.66
N GLU A 280 5.69 -15.50 -10.83
CA GLU A 280 5.00 -15.66 -12.10
C GLU A 280 4.19 -14.39 -12.44
N ASP A 281 4.20 -13.99 -13.72
CA ASP A 281 3.32 -12.96 -14.29
C ASP A 281 1.97 -13.60 -14.60
N VAL A 282 0.98 -13.38 -13.74
CA VAL A 282 -0.30 -14.12 -13.78
C VAL A 282 -1.46 -13.33 -14.42
N TYR A 283 -1.30 -12.03 -14.58
CA TYR A 283 -2.36 -11.21 -15.19
C TYR A 283 -1.82 -9.85 -15.64
N SER A 284 -2.35 -9.32 -16.74
CA SER A 284 -2.03 -7.97 -17.19
C SER A 284 -3.23 -7.23 -17.76
N ALA A 285 -3.21 -5.89 -17.71
CA ALA A 285 -4.20 -5.04 -18.34
C ALA A 285 -3.60 -3.71 -18.79
N PRO A 286 -4.03 -3.19 -19.96
CA PRO A 286 -3.52 -1.93 -20.47
C PRO A 286 -4.02 -0.73 -19.67
N LYS A 287 -3.17 0.29 -19.58
CA LYS A 287 -3.57 1.60 -19.06
C LYS A 287 -4.71 2.16 -19.92
N ASP A 288 -5.63 2.87 -19.30
CA ASP A 288 -6.65 3.61 -20.03
C ASP A 288 -6.07 4.81 -20.83
N TRP A 289 -6.91 5.47 -21.59
CA TRP A 289 -6.53 6.58 -22.48
C TRP A 289 -6.25 7.92 -21.77
N TRP A 290 -6.55 8.03 -20.46
CA TRP A 290 -6.33 9.28 -19.72
C TRP A 290 -4.83 9.54 -19.51
N PRO A 291 -4.37 10.82 -19.61
CA PRO A 291 -2.98 11.16 -19.36
C PRO A 291 -2.49 10.72 -17.99
N SER A 292 -1.25 10.24 -17.92
CA SER A 292 -0.62 9.71 -16.71
C SER A 292 -0.48 10.74 -15.58
N ILE A 293 -0.51 12.05 -15.90
CA ILE A 293 -0.52 13.13 -14.91
C ILE A 293 -1.71 13.04 -13.94
N PHE A 294 -2.84 12.46 -14.36
CA PHE A 294 -3.99 12.27 -13.49
C PHE A 294 -3.83 11.04 -12.59
N GLN A 295 -3.47 9.92 -13.19
CA GLN A 295 -3.15 8.67 -12.48
C GLN A 295 -2.36 7.72 -13.37
N PHE A 296 -1.42 6.99 -12.77
CA PHE A 296 -0.76 5.85 -13.40
C PHE A 296 -1.66 4.62 -13.38
N GLY A 297 -1.53 3.76 -14.39
CA GLY A 297 -2.22 2.47 -14.45
C GLY A 297 -1.59 1.48 -13.47
N THR A 298 -2.36 0.93 -12.55
CA THR A 298 -1.89 -0.08 -11.58
C THR A 298 -3.03 -0.93 -11.05
N PHE A 299 -2.74 -2.11 -10.55
CA PHE A 299 -3.66 -2.88 -9.74
C PHE A 299 -3.54 -2.51 -8.28
N GLU A 300 -4.63 -2.61 -7.55
CA GLU A 300 -4.73 -2.40 -6.11
C GLU A 300 -5.33 -3.64 -5.47
N PHE A 301 -4.77 -4.03 -4.34
CA PHE A 301 -5.15 -5.25 -3.64
C PHE A 301 -5.84 -4.91 -2.30
N PRO A 302 -6.80 -5.75 -1.86
CA PRO A 302 -7.35 -5.65 -0.51
C PRO A 302 -6.34 -6.09 0.53
N GLN A 303 -6.54 -5.66 1.77
CA GLN A 303 -5.91 -6.29 2.93
C GLN A 303 -6.55 -7.66 3.16
N TYR A 304 -5.74 -8.67 3.47
CA TYR A 304 -6.21 -10.02 3.78
C TYR A 304 -6.03 -10.29 5.27
N ALA A 305 -7.15 -10.42 5.99
CA ALA A 305 -7.12 -10.82 7.41
C ALA A 305 -7.00 -12.34 7.59
N THR A 306 -7.23 -13.10 6.52
CA THR A 306 -7.10 -14.56 6.50
C THR A 306 -6.25 -14.99 5.31
N PRO A 307 -5.58 -16.16 5.37
CA PRO A 307 -4.84 -16.68 4.22
C PRO A 307 -5.71 -16.80 2.98
N ILE A 308 -5.15 -16.40 1.84
CA ILE A 308 -5.78 -16.59 0.54
C ILE A 308 -5.89 -18.10 0.27
N LYS A 309 -7.08 -18.55 -0.14
CA LYS A 309 -7.32 -19.97 -0.45
C LYS A 309 -7.15 -20.23 -1.96
N ASP A 310 -8.03 -19.66 -2.76
CA ASP A 310 -8.19 -20.00 -4.17
C ASP A 310 -8.33 -18.78 -5.08
N ARG A 311 -8.49 -17.56 -4.52
CA ARG A 311 -8.74 -16.35 -5.33
C ARG A 311 -7.98 -15.15 -4.82
N LEU A 312 -7.18 -14.56 -5.69
CA LEU A 312 -6.59 -13.23 -5.46
C LEU A 312 -7.53 -12.18 -6.04
N TYR A 313 -8.12 -11.37 -5.16
CA TYR A 313 -8.95 -10.22 -5.54
C TYR A 313 -8.08 -9.00 -5.80
N PHE A 314 -8.44 -8.21 -6.80
CA PHE A 314 -7.80 -6.94 -7.11
C PHE A 314 -8.75 -5.96 -7.78
N SER A 315 -8.41 -4.68 -7.72
CA SER A 315 -9.13 -3.61 -8.42
C SER A 315 -8.19 -2.88 -9.37
N GLY A 316 -8.68 -2.44 -10.52
CA GLY A 316 -7.90 -1.58 -11.40
C GLY A 316 -7.97 -0.11 -10.98
N ARG A 317 -6.86 0.58 -11.13
CA ARG A 317 -6.78 2.05 -11.11
C ARG A 317 -6.21 2.52 -12.44
N ALA A 318 -6.92 3.39 -13.15
CA ALA A 318 -6.55 3.89 -14.47
C ALA A 318 -6.21 2.78 -15.48
N LEU A 319 -6.86 1.62 -15.37
CA LEU A 319 -6.75 0.50 -16.30
C LEU A 319 -8.03 0.38 -17.15
N LYS A 320 -7.85 0.07 -18.44
CA LYS A 320 -8.94 -0.02 -19.41
C LYS A 320 -9.97 -1.08 -18.98
N GLY A 321 -11.21 -0.64 -18.81
CA GLY A 321 -12.31 -1.53 -18.42
C GLY A 321 -12.36 -1.91 -16.94
N LEU A 322 -11.31 -1.65 -16.16
CA LEU A 322 -11.16 -2.04 -14.75
C LEU A 322 -11.14 -0.88 -13.77
N ASP A 323 -11.07 0.39 -14.21
CA ASP A 323 -10.96 1.53 -13.31
C ASP A 323 -12.09 1.56 -12.27
N GLY A 324 -11.74 1.46 -10.99
CA GLY A 324 -12.69 1.41 -9.88
C GLY A 324 -13.56 0.15 -9.82
N LYS A 325 -13.16 -0.92 -10.49
CA LYS A 325 -13.87 -2.22 -10.49
C LYS A 325 -12.98 -3.29 -9.90
N THR A 326 -13.60 -4.25 -9.20
CA THR A 326 -12.95 -5.42 -8.63
C THR A 326 -13.21 -6.67 -9.46
N THR A 327 -12.16 -7.47 -9.61
CA THR A 327 -12.18 -8.80 -10.18
C THR A 327 -11.26 -9.75 -9.38
N PHE A 328 -11.05 -10.96 -9.83
CA PHE A 328 -10.12 -11.91 -9.22
C PHE A 328 -9.45 -12.79 -10.28
N ILE A 329 -8.36 -13.41 -9.91
CA ILE A 329 -7.78 -14.59 -10.58
C ILE A 329 -7.85 -15.79 -9.64
N GLU A 330 -7.99 -16.98 -10.19
CA GLU A 330 -7.82 -18.25 -9.46
C GLU A 330 -6.32 -18.56 -9.35
N ILE A 331 -5.89 -19.06 -8.17
CA ILE A 331 -4.48 -19.27 -7.84
C ILE A 331 -4.20 -20.66 -7.29
#